data_ffa0576615a9113f4debc4a71d88efb7
#
_entry.id   ffa0576615a9113f4debc4a71d88efb7
#
_cell.length_a   1.000
_cell.length_b   1.000
_cell.length_c   1.000
_cell.angle_alpha   90.00
_cell.angle_beta   90.00
_cell.angle_gamma   90.00
#
_symmetry.space_group_name_H-M   'P 1'
#
loop_
_entity.id
_entity.type
_entity.pdbx_description
1 polymer ?
#
loop_
_entity_poly.entity_id
_entity_poly.type
_entity_poly.pdbx_seq_one_letter_code
_entity_poly.pdbx_strand_id
1 'polypeptide(L)'
;VKALFLVPPSEYNARGLPIDRVYGCNYGFDYKPPIHFLQVATYARDVLGWQVRLLDCPAEGVDARAFQAGAAREAWDVVLHWATYLSAVEDLEAARRIHAVHPETRFVFMGTAPTWKPEEFRVGRHSYCLLGEPEHTLRDLDAAWRGERPVEGIDGLGWFQADGQPARGGARALLDVTTLPIPDRCLLHGRYRANRLEVERITTMAVSRGCGFRCTFCCTNAIDQAIELEFKRGQAAYVERPPLRKRTVEQIIAEFQDIAAQGYQGVEIADNIFTWGKRRTQEICAGIAPLGLQWICLARANMLHDGEQIRAMADAGCKLVYMGSETFDDGLLEDCIKEIHVTDVIKAVQTCRDNGVEPEISVLIGASPNESWRTVINSWRMSRRLGTRFVHFSVALPAPSTAMYDEAVAKGWFVDGDFRPADNAREVIINLPNLSRGELELALKLAYATQYLSPQGLWAQLSTVRRPRDLVHKGKGAARLLGLLTEGRGGGGVQVPAGRVSPATTG
;
A
#
# COMPACT_ATOMS: atom_id res chain seq x y z
N VAL A 1 -1.28 29.69 -0.44
CA VAL A 1 -0.19 28.73 -0.24
C VAL A 1 0.10 28.03 -1.56
N LYS A 2 1.35 28.07 -2.02
CA LYS A 2 1.85 27.34 -3.19
C LYS A 2 2.45 26.02 -2.73
N ALA A 3 1.78 24.90 -3.05
CA ALA A 3 2.09 23.59 -2.51
C ALA A 3 2.56 22.60 -3.59
N LEU A 4 3.65 21.89 -3.30
CA LEU A 4 4.11 20.76 -4.09
C LEU A 4 3.79 19.45 -3.35
N PHE A 5 2.96 18.61 -3.94
CA PHE A 5 2.75 17.21 -3.53
C PHE A 5 3.74 16.36 -4.34
N LEU A 6 4.74 15.80 -3.67
CA LEU A 6 5.89 15.20 -4.33
C LEU A 6 5.99 13.68 -4.09
N VAL A 7 5.99 12.91 -5.17
CA VAL A 7 6.55 11.57 -5.21
C VAL A 7 7.95 11.69 -5.85
N PRO A 8 9.03 11.47 -5.11
CA PRO A 8 10.39 11.76 -5.56
C PRO A 8 10.89 10.77 -6.62
N PRO A 9 12.03 11.09 -7.30
CA PRO A 9 12.69 10.17 -8.22
C PRO A 9 13.12 8.87 -7.55
N SER A 10 12.92 7.73 -8.24
CA SER A 10 13.24 6.40 -7.73
C SER A 10 14.74 6.18 -7.48
N GLU A 11 15.61 6.94 -8.16
CA GLU A 11 17.08 6.86 -7.99
C GLU A 11 17.54 7.23 -6.57
N TYR A 12 16.66 7.83 -5.78
CA TYR A 12 16.98 8.15 -4.37
C TYR A 12 16.79 6.98 -3.43
N ASN A 13 16.19 5.89 -3.87
CA ASN A 13 16.16 4.64 -3.10
C ASN A 13 17.23 3.65 -3.59
N ALA A 14 17.60 2.71 -2.73
CA ALA A 14 18.70 1.77 -2.96
C ALA A 14 18.52 0.86 -4.19
N ARG A 15 17.28 0.70 -4.69
CA ARG A 15 16.98 -0.19 -5.83
C ARG A 15 16.73 0.56 -7.14
N GLY A 16 16.57 1.88 -7.10
CA GLY A 16 16.18 2.67 -8.27
C GLY A 16 14.83 2.28 -8.87
N LEU A 17 13.95 1.65 -8.10
CA LEU A 17 12.64 1.20 -8.54
C LEU A 17 11.53 2.02 -7.87
N PRO A 18 10.46 2.38 -8.60
CA PRO A 18 9.33 3.10 -8.03
C PRO A 18 8.68 2.33 -6.87
N ILE A 19 8.45 3.00 -5.76
CA ILE A 19 7.69 2.46 -4.63
C ILE A 19 6.24 2.89 -4.77
N ASP A 20 5.33 1.91 -4.81
CA ASP A 20 3.88 2.14 -4.82
C ASP A 20 3.45 2.85 -3.53
N ARG A 21 2.74 3.96 -3.66
CA ARG A 21 2.31 4.77 -2.50
C ARG A 21 0.97 4.32 -1.92
N VAL A 22 0.28 3.39 -2.57
CA VAL A 22 -0.98 2.83 -2.08
C VAL A 22 -0.74 1.72 -1.06
N TYR A 23 0.17 0.79 -1.39
CA TYR A 23 0.49 -0.37 -0.55
C TYR A 23 1.88 -0.32 0.08
N GLY A 24 2.70 0.63 -0.29
CA GLY A 24 4.03 0.82 0.28
C GLY A 24 5.08 -0.21 -0.14
N CYS A 25 4.89 -0.88 -1.25
CA CYS A 25 5.78 -1.92 -1.78
C CYS A 25 5.94 -1.78 -3.30
N ASN A 26 6.79 -2.59 -3.89
CA ASN A 26 6.97 -2.65 -5.34
C ASN A 26 6.53 -4.02 -5.86
N TYR A 27 5.33 -4.09 -6.42
CA TYR A 27 4.79 -5.31 -7.05
C TYR A 27 5.32 -5.54 -8.48
N GLY A 28 6.43 -4.93 -8.82
CA GLY A 28 7.19 -5.28 -10.02
C GLY A 28 6.81 -4.50 -11.26
N PHE A 29 5.65 -4.75 -11.88
CA PHE A 29 5.30 -4.16 -13.19
C PHE A 29 4.26 -3.05 -13.10
N ASP A 30 3.48 -3.05 -12.02
CA ASP A 30 2.42 -2.11 -11.82
C ASP A 30 2.97 -0.90 -11.07
N TYR A 31 2.65 0.28 -11.58
CA TYR A 31 2.85 1.53 -10.86
C TYR A 31 1.55 2.30 -10.91
N LYS A 32 0.96 2.52 -9.75
CA LYS A 32 -0.41 2.98 -9.58
C LYS A 32 -0.48 4.44 -9.20
N PRO A 33 -1.55 5.15 -9.60
CA PRO A 33 -1.81 6.49 -9.09
C PRO A 33 -1.87 6.49 -7.56
N PRO A 34 -1.21 7.43 -6.88
CA PRO A 34 -1.18 7.50 -5.42
C PRO A 34 -2.49 8.07 -4.87
N ILE A 35 -3.58 7.27 -4.88
CA ILE A 35 -4.95 7.74 -4.61
C ILE A 35 -5.11 8.49 -3.28
N HIS A 36 -4.47 8.01 -2.22
CA HIS A 36 -4.60 8.67 -0.91
C HIS A 36 -3.87 10.02 -0.90
N PHE A 37 -2.74 10.11 -1.57
CA PHE A 37 -2.01 11.37 -1.73
C PHE A 37 -2.75 12.36 -2.64
N LEU A 38 -3.35 11.85 -3.74
CA LEU A 38 -4.24 12.61 -4.61
C LEU A 38 -5.46 13.14 -3.86
N GLN A 39 -6.04 12.35 -2.95
CA GLN A 39 -7.16 12.77 -2.09
C GLN A 39 -6.77 13.98 -1.24
N VAL A 40 -5.58 13.95 -0.61
CA VAL A 40 -5.10 15.08 0.21
C VAL A 40 -4.77 16.30 -0.67
N ALA A 41 -4.21 16.09 -1.86
CA ALA A 41 -3.93 17.17 -2.81
C ALA A 41 -5.22 17.87 -3.28
N THR A 42 -6.25 17.07 -3.58
CA THR A 42 -7.59 17.59 -3.92
C THR A 42 -8.19 18.35 -2.74
N TYR A 43 -8.10 17.79 -1.53
CA TYR A 43 -8.59 18.46 -0.30
C TYR A 43 -7.87 19.79 -0.06
N ALA A 44 -6.57 19.85 -0.23
CA ALA A 44 -5.79 21.08 -0.08
C ALA A 44 -6.21 22.14 -1.09
N ARG A 45 -6.48 21.76 -2.34
CA ARG A 45 -6.95 22.68 -3.37
C ARG A 45 -8.38 23.18 -3.13
N ASP A 46 -9.32 22.24 -2.92
CA ASP A 46 -10.76 22.53 -2.97
C ASP A 46 -11.31 23.03 -1.62
N VAL A 47 -10.71 22.60 -0.51
CA VAL A 47 -11.17 22.94 0.85
C VAL A 47 -10.29 24.03 1.46
N LEU A 48 -8.96 23.98 1.25
CA LEU A 48 -8.03 24.97 1.85
C LEU A 48 -7.70 26.12 0.89
N GLY A 49 -8.07 26.03 -0.39
CA GLY A 49 -7.81 27.08 -1.38
C GLY A 49 -6.34 27.21 -1.80
N TRP A 50 -5.56 26.14 -1.70
CA TRP A 50 -4.15 26.15 -2.06
C TRP A 50 -3.94 26.05 -3.57
N GLN A 51 -2.84 26.62 -4.05
CA GLN A 51 -2.33 26.36 -5.39
C GLN A 51 -1.51 25.07 -5.35
N VAL A 52 -2.08 23.99 -5.90
CA VAL A 52 -1.51 22.63 -5.79
C VAL A 52 -0.89 22.20 -7.10
N ARG A 53 0.34 21.68 -7.02
CA ARG A 53 0.96 20.84 -8.04
C ARG A 53 1.22 19.44 -7.43
N LEU A 54 0.76 18.39 -8.08
CA LEU A 54 1.17 17.03 -7.77
C LEU A 54 2.21 16.62 -8.83
N LEU A 55 3.42 16.29 -8.39
CA LEU A 55 4.52 15.81 -9.22
C LEU A 55 4.85 14.36 -8.82
N ASP A 56 4.53 13.43 -9.69
CA ASP A 56 4.91 12.03 -9.55
C ASP A 56 6.10 11.74 -10.49
N CYS A 57 7.32 11.91 -9.97
CA CYS A 57 8.52 11.79 -10.79
C CYS A 57 8.64 10.47 -11.55
N PRO A 58 8.42 9.28 -10.93
CA PRO A 58 8.42 8.00 -11.64
C PRO A 58 7.38 7.92 -12.76
N ALA A 59 6.16 8.39 -12.52
CA ALA A 59 5.07 8.34 -13.49
C ALA A 59 5.27 9.33 -14.65
N GLU A 60 5.85 10.49 -14.36
CA GLU A 60 6.11 11.57 -15.33
C GLU A 60 7.46 11.42 -16.04
N GLY A 61 8.28 10.44 -15.64
CA GLY A 61 9.61 10.20 -16.21
C GLY A 61 10.64 11.27 -15.84
N VAL A 62 10.46 11.89 -14.66
CA VAL A 62 11.37 12.88 -14.10
C VAL A 62 12.43 12.17 -13.27
N ASP A 63 13.65 12.09 -13.80
CA ASP A 63 14.80 11.52 -13.09
C ASP A 63 15.38 12.49 -12.04
N ALA A 64 16.33 12.01 -11.25
CA ALA A 64 16.98 12.78 -10.19
C ALA A 64 17.65 14.07 -10.71
N ARG A 65 18.19 14.05 -11.94
CA ARG A 65 18.85 15.19 -12.57
C ARG A 65 17.81 16.24 -12.98
N ALA A 66 16.75 15.83 -13.65
CA ALA A 66 15.66 16.72 -14.06
C ALA A 66 14.94 17.32 -12.85
N PHE A 67 14.70 16.53 -11.81
CA PHE A 67 14.14 17.02 -10.55
C PHE A 67 15.03 18.10 -9.92
N GLN A 68 16.35 17.85 -9.81
CA GLN A 68 17.30 18.80 -9.23
C GLN A 68 17.45 20.10 -10.08
N ALA A 69 17.31 20.01 -11.38
CA ALA A 69 17.35 21.17 -12.27
C ALA A 69 16.05 21.98 -12.28
N GLY A 70 14.92 21.35 -12.03
CA GLY A 70 13.56 21.92 -12.10
C GLY A 70 12.91 22.09 -10.72
N ALA A 71 12.03 21.20 -10.35
CA ALA A 71 11.15 21.33 -9.17
C ALA A 71 11.88 21.55 -7.84
N ALA A 72 13.11 21.01 -7.68
CA ALA A 72 13.91 21.25 -6.48
C ALA A 72 14.45 22.69 -6.35
N ARG A 73 14.49 23.45 -7.43
CA ARG A 73 14.93 24.87 -7.44
C ARG A 73 13.78 25.85 -7.43
N GLU A 74 12.58 25.39 -7.69
CA GLU A 74 11.37 26.21 -7.63
C GLU A 74 11.02 26.52 -6.18
N ALA A 75 10.64 27.77 -5.90
CA ALA A 75 10.23 28.17 -4.55
C ALA A 75 8.80 27.68 -4.26
N TRP A 76 8.66 26.93 -3.19
CA TRP A 76 7.41 26.39 -2.67
C TRP A 76 7.19 26.90 -1.24
N ASP A 77 5.96 27.28 -0.91
CA ASP A 77 5.61 27.60 0.48
C ASP A 77 5.61 26.34 1.34
N VAL A 78 5.16 25.21 0.75
CA VAL A 78 5.12 23.90 1.40
C VAL A 78 5.36 22.78 0.39
N VAL A 79 6.12 21.76 0.83
CA VAL A 79 6.30 20.49 0.10
C VAL A 79 5.76 19.36 0.97
N LEU A 80 4.88 18.56 0.37
CA LEU A 80 4.24 17.43 1.05
C LEU A 80 4.73 16.11 0.47
N HIS A 81 4.91 15.12 1.33
CA HIS A 81 5.36 13.79 0.98
C HIS A 81 4.43 12.72 1.58
N TRP A 82 4.12 11.70 0.77
CA TRP A 82 3.46 10.49 1.25
C TRP A 82 4.50 9.40 1.45
N ALA A 83 5.05 9.27 2.65
CA ALA A 83 6.13 8.36 2.96
C ALA A 83 5.61 7.04 3.55
N THR A 84 5.89 5.95 2.84
CA THR A 84 5.71 4.58 3.34
C THR A 84 7.01 4.08 3.98
N TYR A 85 7.00 2.91 4.62
CA TYR A 85 8.23 2.38 5.23
C TYR A 85 9.38 2.28 4.22
N LEU A 86 9.12 1.78 3.01
CA LEU A 86 10.16 1.60 1.99
C LEU A 86 10.58 2.90 1.30
N SER A 87 9.69 3.88 1.23
CA SER A 87 9.93 5.12 0.48
C SER A 87 10.51 6.26 1.33
N ALA A 88 10.56 6.12 2.65
CA ALA A 88 10.97 7.19 3.56
C ALA A 88 12.34 7.80 3.20
N VAL A 89 13.28 6.97 2.76
CA VAL A 89 14.65 7.42 2.40
C VAL A 89 14.61 8.35 1.19
N GLU A 90 13.87 8.00 0.13
CA GLU A 90 13.76 8.82 -1.06
C GLU A 90 13.00 10.12 -0.78
N ASP A 91 11.96 10.06 0.07
CA ASP A 91 11.18 11.23 0.47
C ASP A 91 12.04 12.23 1.25
N LEU A 92 12.81 11.76 2.22
CA LEU A 92 13.73 12.58 3.02
C LEU A 92 14.87 13.15 2.16
N GLU A 93 15.43 12.38 1.23
CA GLU A 93 16.50 12.86 0.36
C GLU A 93 16.01 13.98 -0.56
N ALA A 94 14.83 13.83 -1.17
CA ALA A 94 14.23 14.88 -2.00
C ALA A 94 13.95 16.14 -1.19
N ALA A 95 13.40 16.01 0.01
CA ALA A 95 13.13 17.12 0.90
C ALA A 95 14.41 17.87 1.31
N ARG A 96 15.50 17.14 1.62
CA ARG A 96 16.82 17.73 1.94
C ARG A 96 17.38 18.53 0.76
N ARG A 97 17.22 18.05 -0.46
CA ARG A 97 17.67 18.75 -1.68
C ARG A 97 16.93 20.06 -1.92
N ILE A 98 15.63 20.09 -1.66
CA ILE A 98 14.82 21.31 -1.71
C ILE A 98 15.25 22.27 -0.59
N HIS A 99 15.39 21.76 0.64
CA HIS A 99 15.77 22.56 1.80
C HIS A 99 17.14 23.22 1.64
N ALA A 100 18.10 22.55 1.00
CA ALA A 100 19.42 23.09 0.73
C ALA A 100 19.38 24.36 -0.18
N VAL A 101 18.34 24.51 -1.00
CA VAL A 101 18.13 25.66 -1.88
C VAL A 101 17.15 26.68 -1.27
N HIS A 102 16.12 26.17 -0.59
CA HIS A 102 15.02 26.94 0.00
C HIS A 102 14.81 26.59 1.47
N PRO A 103 15.63 27.10 2.40
CA PRO A 103 15.61 26.71 3.82
C PRO A 103 14.34 27.12 4.56
N GLU A 104 13.55 28.06 4.02
CA GLU A 104 12.29 28.52 4.64
C GLU A 104 11.07 27.69 4.18
N THR A 105 11.23 26.78 3.22
CA THR A 105 10.14 25.89 2.79
C THR A 105 9.68 25.01 3.96
N ARG A 106 8.36 24.90 4.14
CA ARG A 106 7.75 23.98 5.09
C ARG A 106 7.70 22.58 4.49
N PHE A 107 8.04 21.57 5.28
CA PHE A 107 7.95 20.16 4.89
C PHE A 107 6.88 19.45 5.70
N VAL A 108 5.99 18.75 5.01
CA VAL A 108 4.91 17.98 5.62
C VAL A 108 5.01 16.54 5.15
N PHE A 109 5.17 15.63 6.09
CA PHE A 109 5.24 14.20 5.84
C PHE A 109 3.99 13.50 6.34
N MET A 110 3.45 12.55 5.59
CA MET A 110 2.28 11.76 5.94
C MET A 110 2.44 10.32 5.45
N GLY A 111 1.62 9.40 5.94
CA GLY A 111 1.67 7.97 5.63
C GLY A 111 2.26 7.14 6.77
N THR A 112 2.65 5.91 6.50
CA THR A 112 3.01 4.92 7.53
C THR A 112 4.30 5.25 8.27
N ALA A 113 5.36 5.65 7.57
CA ALA A 113 6.66 5.90 8.18
C ALA A 113 6.64 7.12 9.12
N PRO A 114 6.15 8.31 8.74
CA PRO A 114 6.08 9.45 9.65
C PRO A 114 5.05 9.27 10.77
N THR A 115 4.03 8.42 10.60
CA THR A 115 3.13 8.07 11.71
C THR A 115 3.82 7.17 12.73
N TRP A 116 4.67 6.25 12.27
CA TRP A 116 5.40 5.33 13.16
C TRP A 116 6.53 6.03 13.92
N LYS A 117 7.43 6.74 13.21
CA LYS A 117 8.61 7.42 13.75
C LYS A 117 8.70 8.87 13.28
N PRO A 118 7.84 9.78 13.76
CA PRO A 118 7.84 11.17 13.31
C PRO A 118 9.15 11.89 13.58
N GLU A 119 9.91 11.49 14.61
CA GLU A 119 11.21 12.04 14.96
C GLU A 119 12.29 11.91 13.89
N GLU A 120 12.15 10.94 12.97
CA GLU A 120 13.09 10.74 11.84
C GLU A 120 12.85 11.72 10.68
N PHE A 121 11.71 12.43 10.67
CA PHE A 121 11.28 13.29 9.56
C PHE A 121 11.61 14.77 9.76
N ARG A 122 12.77 15.05 10.33
CA ARG A 122 13.30 16.41 10.45
C ARG A 122 14.22 16.75 9.29
N VAL A 123 13.83 17.73 8.47
CA VAL A 123 14.62 18.27 7.36
C VAL A 123 15.12 19.69 7.68
N GLY A 124 14.26 20.51 8.28
CA GLY A 124 14.56 21.87 8.74
C GLY A 124 13.73 22.22 9.97
N ARG A 125 13.72 23.49 10.34
CA ARG A 125 12.93 23.95 11.49
C ARG A 125 11.41 23.86 11.27
N HIS A 126 10.97 23.85 10.02
CA HIS A 126 9.56 23.81 9.61
C HIS A 126 9.17 22.43 9.08
N SER A 127 9.48 21.38 9.82
CA SER A 127 9.10 19.99 9.49
C SER A 127 7.93 19.54 10.34
N TYR A 128 6.93 18.94 9.69
CA TYR A 128 5.67 18.49 10.31
C TYR A 128 5.33 17.08 9.83
N CYS A 129 4.70 16.28 10.71
CA CYS A 129 4.19 14.96 10.39
C CYS A 129 2.68 14.92 10.63
N LEU A 130 1.90 14.54 9.62
CA LEU A 130 0.47 14.27 9.78
C LEU A 130 0.30 12.79 10.12
N LEU A 131 -0.10 12.51 11.36
CA LEU A 131 -0.19 11.17 11.91
C LEU A 131 -1.59 10.59 11.64
N GLY A 132 -1.65 9.37 11.10
CA GLY A 132 -2.91 8.75 10.73
C GLY A 132 -3.59 9.40 9.52
N GLU A 133 -4.82 9.91 9.68
CA GLU A 133 -5.58 10.59 8.63
C GLU A 133 -5.14 12.04 8.48
N PRO A 134 -4.64 12.44 7.30
CA PRO A 134 -3.99 13.74 7.17
C PRO A 134 -4.93 14.92 6.97
N GLU A 135 -6.15 14.74 6.44
CA GLU A 135 -6.96 15.84 5.90
C GLU A 135 -7.31 16.90 6.95
N HIS A 136 -7.87 16.49 8.09
CA HIS A 136 -8.25 17.43 9.13
C HIS A 136 -7.04 17.98 9.89
N THR A 137 -5.96 17.20 10.02
CA THR A 137 -4.71 17.67 10.62
C THR A 137 -4.06 18.73 9.72
N LEU A 138 -4.11 18.56 8.40
CA LEU A 138 -3.62 19.55 7.44
C LEU A 138 -4.42 20.85 7.51
N ARG A 139 -5.76 20.76 7.63
CA ARG A 139 -6.62 21.93 7.80
C ARG A 139 -6.27 22.72 9.07
N ASP A 140 -6.08 22.02 10.18
CA ASP A 140 -5.76 22.65 11.46
C ASP A 140 -4.34 23.25 11.45
N LEU A 141 -3.40 22.61 10.75
CA LEU A 141 -2.04 23.13 10.53
C LEU A 141 -2.04 24.37 9.64
N ASP A 142 -2.86 24.41 8.58
CA ASP A 142 -3.05 25.57 7.74
C ASP A 142 -3.61 26.76 8.54
N ALA A 143 -4.60 26.53 9.41
CA ALA A 143 -5.12 27.55 10.32
C ALA A 143 -4.02 28.07 11.30
N ALA A 144 -3.15 27.19 11.77
CA ALA A 144 -2.03 27.61 12.60
C ALA A 144 -1.00 28.46 11.82
N TRP A 145 -0.73 28.15 10.56
CA TRP A 145 0.14 28.96 9.71
C TRP A 145 -0.44 30.35 9.40
N ARG A 146 -1.76 30.49 9.42
CA ARG A 146 -2.44 31.79 9.32
C ARG A 146 -2.51 32.55 10.66
N GLY A 147 -2.01 31.95 11.75
CA GLY A 147 -2.05 32.56 13.10
C GLY A 147 -3.41 32.45 13.81
N GLU A 148 -4.32 31.61 13.33
CA GLU A 148 -5.68 31.43 13.89
C GLU A 148 -5.69 30.51 15.12
N ARG A 149 -4.65 29.71 15.30
CA ARG A 149 -4.45 28.82 16.45
C ARG A 149 -2.96 28.50 16.66
N PRO A 150 -2.53 28.04 17.85
CA PRO A 150 -1.18 27.52 18.06
C PRO A 150 -1.00 26.14 17.38
N VAL A 151 0.25 25.80 17.07
CA VAL A 151 0.62 24.45 16.56
C VAL A 151 0.46 23.41 17.66
N GLU A 152 0.78 23.82 18.89
CA GLU A 152 0.58 23.00 20.08
C GLU A 152 -0.90 22.68 20.28
N GLY A 153 -1.19 21.41 20.55
CA GLY A 153 -2.57 20.94 20.74
C GLY A 153 -3.33 20.64 19.45
N ILE A 154 -2.65 20.57 18.29
CA ILE A 154 -3.24 20.00 17.08
C ILE A 154 -3.18 18.47 17.17
N ASP A 155 -4.32 17.83 17.32
CA ASP A 155 -4.40 16.37 17.33
C ASP A 155 -3.94 15.78 15.97
N GLY A 156 -3.23 14.65 16.04
CA GLY A 156 -2.68 13.99 14.85
C GLY A 156 -1.48 14.71 14.21
N LEU A 157 -0.89 15.73 14.89
CA LEU A 157 0.28 16.44 14.41
C LEU A 157 1.54 16.05 15.19
N GLY A 158 2.62 15.78 14.44
CA GLY A 158 3.99 15.75 14.95
C GLY A 158 4.75 16.98 14.45
N TRP A 159 5.57 17.62 15.31
CA TRP A 159 6.40 18.76 14.96
C TRP A 159 7.71 18.79 15.76
N PHE A 160 8.58 19.73 15.46
CA PHE A 160 9.82 19.93 16.20
C PHE A 160 9.78 21.28 16.92
N GLN A 161 10.13 21.28 18.20
CA GLN A 161 10.25 22.48 19.04
C GLN A 161 11.46 23.34 18.61
N ALA A 162 11.57 24.53 19.14
CA ALA A 162 12.67 25.45 18.82
C ALA A 162 14.06 24.87 19.15
N ASP A 163 14.16 24.05 20.21
CA ASP A 163 15.38 23.32 20.59
C ASP A 163 15.63 22.06 19.73
N GLY A 164 14.72 21.74 18.81
CA GLY A 164 14.81 20.61 17.90
C GLY A 164 14.27 19.30 18.45
N GLN A 165 13.72 19.29 19.65
CA GLN A 165 13.08 18.10 20.22
C GLN A 165 11.77 17.79 19.50
N PRO A 166 11.47 16.51 19.23
CA PRO A 166 10.19 16.12 18.64
C PRO A 166 9.06 16.32 19.66
N ALA A 167 7.94 16.81 19.16
CA ALA A 167 6.70 16.95 19.90
C ALA A 167 5.53 16.40 19.07
N ARG A 168 4.44 16.03 19.71
CA ARG A 168 3.21 15.60 19.03
C ARG A 168 1.96 15.91 19.85
N GLY A 169 0.86 16.15 19.16
CA GLY A 169 -0.45 16.33 19.75
C GLY A 169 -1.12 15.02 20.17
N GLY A 170 -2.35 15.12 20.62
CA GLY A 170 -3.22 13.97 20.92
C GLY A 170 -3.50 13.11 19.69
N ALA A 171 -4.09 11.93 19.89
CA ALA A 171 -4.60 11.12 18.82
C ALA A 171 -5.85 11.77 18.21
N ARG A 172 -5.88 11.88 16.88
CA ARG A 172 -7.02 12.48 16.20
C ARG A 172 -8.20 11.51 16.10
N ALA A 173 -9.41 12.03 16.30
CA ALA A 173 -10.63 11.30 16.00
C ALA A 173 -10.73 10.99 14.49
N LEU A 174 -11.25 9.81 14.16
CA LEU A 174 -11.44 9.38 12.78
C LEU A 174 -12.42 10.29 12.04
N LEU A 175 -12.10 10.66 10.82
CA LEU A 175 -12.96 11.50 10.00
C LEU A 175 -14.13 10.71 9.38
N ASP A 176 -15.20 11.40 9.04
CA ASP A 176 -16.27 10.86 8.21
C ASP A 176 -15.83 10.88 6.74
N VAL A 177 -15.57 9.70 6.16
CA VAL A 177 -15.10 9.56 4.78
C VAL A 177 -16.09 10.06 3.73
N THR A 178 -17.36 10.25 4.10
CA THR A 178 -18.39 10.81 3.21
C THR A 178 -18.24 12.31 3.00
N THR A 179 -17.45 12.99 3.82
CA THR A 179 -17.19 14.44 3.72
C THR A 179 -16.04 14.78 2.78
N LEU A 180 -15.28 13.78 2.32
CA LEU A 180 -14.16 13.99 1.44
C LEU A 180 -14.60 14.29 0.00
N PRO A 181 -13.96 15.23 -0.70
CA PRO A 181 -14.22 15.50 -2.11
C PRO A 181 -13.84 14.28 -2.98
N ILE A 182 -14.38 14.20 -4.18
CA ILE A 182 -13.91 13.24 -5.20
C ILE A 182 -12.47 13.62 -5.59
N PRO A 183 -11.51 12.67 -5.56
CA PRO A 183 -10.13 12.96 -5.94
C PRO A 183 -10.03 13.43 -7.39
N ASP A 184 -9.46 14.61 -7.62
CA ASP A 184 -9.34 15.18 -8.96
C ASP A 184 -8.14 14.64 -9.70
N ARG A 185 -8.41 13.77 -10.65
CA ARG A 185 -7.40 13.11 -11.49
C ARG A 185 -6.74 14.01 -12.52
N CYS A 186 -7.25 15.25 -12.71
CA CYS A 186 -6.58 16.26 -13.52
C CYS A 186 -5.24 16.72 -12.90
N LEU A 187 -5.01 16.45 -11.61
CA LEU A 187 -3.71 16.67 -10.96
C LEU A 187 -2.66 15.62 -11.32
N LEU A 188 -3.05 14.51 -11.97
CA LEU A 188 -2.15 13.42 -12.38
C LEU A 188 -1.72 13.60 -13.83
N HIS A 189 -0.44 13.83 -14.06
CA HIS A 189 0.12 14.01 -15.42
C HIS A 189 0.94 12.80 -15.90
N GLY A 190 1.14 11.80 -15.02
CA GLY A 190 2.00 10.66 -15.27
C GLY A 190 1.35 9.52 -16.05
N ARG A 191 2.17 8.54 -16.39
CA ARG A 191 1.75 7.28 -17.01
C ARG A 191 1.72 6.16 -15.98
N TYR A 192 0.52 5.67 -15.68
CA TYR A 192 0.29 4.59 -14.73
C TYR A 192 -0.08 3.30 -15.45
N ARG A 193 0.21 2.15 -14.81
CA ARG A 193 0.00 0.83 -15.41
C ARG A 193 -0.51 -0.16 -14.38
N ALA A 194 -1.54 -0.92 -14.75
CA ALA A 194 -1.97 -2.13 -14.05
C ALA A 194 -1.98 -3.29 -15.06
N ASN A 195 -1.04 -4.21 -14.93
CA ASN A 195 -0.87 -5.30 -15.90
C ASN A 195 -2.00 -6.34 -15.85
N ARG A 196 -2.88 -6.26 -14.85
CA ARG A 196 -4.08 -7.11 -14.74
C ARG A 196 -5.24 -6.61 -15.58
N LEU A 197 -5.19 -5.35 -16.02
CA LEU A 197 -6.18 -4.74 -16.90
C LEU A 197 -5.60 -4.57 -18.30
N GLU A 198 -6.33 -5.01 -19.33
CA GLU A 198 -5.91 -4.94 -20.74
C GLU A 198 -6.28 -3.58 -21.35
N VAL A 199 -5.99 -2.50 -20.65
CA VAL A 199 -6.33 -1.11 -21.03
C VAL A 199 -5.12 -0.19 -20.90
N GLU A 200 -5.15 0.95 -21.57
CA GLU A 200 -4.02 1.87 -21.64
C GLU A 200 -4.03 2.91 -20.51
N ARG A 201 -5.21 3.39 -20.16
CA ARG A 201 -5.36 4.47 -19.16
C ARG A 201 -6.10 3.97 -17.94
N ILE A 202 -5.37 3.85 -16.84
CA ILE A 202 -5.88 3.36 -15.57
C ILE A 202 -5.82 4.43 -14.47
N THR A 203 -6.66 4.26 -13.45
CA THR A 203 -6.57 5.00 -12.19
C THR A 203 -6.84 4.08 -11.01
N THR A 204 -6.62 4.61 -9.82
CA THR A 204 -7.02 3.98 -8.55
C THR A 204 -8.20 4.73 -7.94
N MET A 205 -8.93 4.04 -7.06
CA MET A 205 -10.07 4.56 -6.32
C MET A 205 -10.12 3.94 -4.94
N ALA A 206 -10.57 4.69 -3.93
CA ALA A 206 -10.84 4.18 -2.60
C ALA A 206 -12.31 4.41 -2.23
N VAL A 207 -13.03 3.35 -1.85
CA VAL A 207 -14.46 3.40 -1.53
C VAL A 207 -14.75 3.25 -0.03
N SER A 208 -13.71 2.88 0.75
CA SER A 208 -13.77 2.78 2.20
C SER A 208 -12.40 3.01 2.85
N ARG A 209 -12.39 3.19 4.17
CA ARG A 209 -11.18 3.15 5.03
C ARG A 209 -11.42 2.21 6.20
N GLY A 210 -10.38 1.46 6.56
CA GLY A 210 -10.41 0.45 7.61
C GLY A 210 -10.82 -0.93 7.14
N CYS A 211 -10.78 -1.89 8.05
CA CYS A 211 -11.17 -3.27 7.83
C CYS A 211 -11.82 -3.82 9.09
N GLY A 212 -12.95 -4.53 8.96
CA GLY A 212 -13.68 -5.11 10.09
C GLY A 212 -13.06 -6.41 10.66
N PHE A 213 -11.94 -6.90 10.11
CA PHE A 213 -11.28 -8.16 10.53
C PHE A 213 -10.00 -7.91 11.31
N ARG A 214 -9.56 -8.90 12.11
CA ARG A 214 -8.46 -8.78 13.07
C ARG A 214 -7.26 -9.69 12.75
N CYS A 215 -7.00 -9.98 11.47
CA CYS A 215 -5.87 -10.83 11.08
C CYS A 215 -4.57 -10.31 11.68
N THR A 216 -3.82 -11.17 12.39
CA THR A 216 -2.66 -10.78 13.22
C THR A 216 -1.49 -10.22 12.43
N PHE A 217 -1.33 -10.67 11.18
CA PHE A 217 -0.23 -10.32 10.27
C PHE A 217 -0.54 -9.14 9.33
N CYS A 218 -1.81 -8.68 9.27
CA CYS A 218 -2.30 -7.92 8.14
C CYS A 218 -1.69 -6.52 8.04
N CYS A 219 -0.87 -6.33 7.01
CA CYS A 219 -0.48 -5.02 6.51
C CYS A 219 -1.51 -4.58 5.48
N THR A 220 -2.40 -3.69 5.87
CA THR A 220 -3.41 -3.08 5.00
C THR A 220 -2.76 -2.11 4.00
N ASN A 221 -3.54 -1.37 3.19
CA ASN A 221 -2.99 -0.28 2.39
C ASN A 221 -2.35 0.82 3.28
N ALA A 222 -1.53 1.69 2.71
CA ALA A 222 -0.69 2.61 3.49
C ALA A 222 -1.48 3.62 4.34
N ILE A 223 -2.69 4.05 3.89
CA ILE A 223 -3.52 4.94 4.70
C ILE A 223 -4.08 4.21 5.92
N ASP A 224 -4.59 2.99 5.73
CA ASP A 224 -5.18 2.23 6.82
C ASP A 224 -4.13 1.78 7.84
N GLN A 225 -2.90 1.47 7.40
CA GLN A 225 -1.78 1.24 8.34
C GLN A 225 -1.46 2.48 9.18
N ALA A 226 -1.43 3.67 8.56
CA ALA A 226 -1.20 4.91 9.29
C ALA A 226 -2.35 5.17 10.30
N ILE A 227 -3.60 4.94 9.88
CA ILE A 227 -4.77 5.05 10.76
C ILE A 227 -4.66 4.07 11.93
N GLU A 228 -4.31 2.82 11.69
CA GLU A 228 -4.16 1.80 12.74
C GLU A 228 -3.07 2.17 13.74
N LEU A 229 -1.92 2.68 13.29
CA LEU A 229 -0.84 3.16 14.17
C LEU A 229 -1.29 4.29 15.09
N GLU A 230 -1.98 5.28 14.52
CA GLU A 230 -2.45 6.44 15.29
C GLU A 230 -3.60 6.05 16.23
N PHE A 231 -4.50 5.19 15.78
CA PHE A 231 -5.61 4.67 16.59
C PHE A 231 -5.10 3.85 17.78
N LYS A 232 -4.12 2.96 17.55
CA LYS A 232 -3.44 2.18 18.59
C LYS A 232 -2.80 3.11 19.62
N ARG A 233 -2.16 4.18 19.21
CA ARG A 233 -1.52 5.17 20.09
C ARG A 233 -2.53 5.91 20.99
N GLY A 234 -3.73 6.15 20.48
CA GLY A 234 -4.80 6.84 21.22
C GLY A 234 -5.50 5.98 22.28
N GLN A 235 -5.16 4.70 22.42
CA GLN A 235 -5.81 3.78 23.35
C GLN A 235 -4.90 3.40 24.52
N ALA A 236 -5.48 3.28 25.71
CA ALA A 236 -4.76 2.81 26.91
C ALA A 236 -4.33 1.34 26.79
N ALA A 237 -5.13 0.52 26.09
CA ALA A 237 -4.79 -0.84 25.70
C ALA A 237 -5.30 -1.08 24.27
N TYR A 238 -4.46 -1.69 23.42
CA TYR A 238 -4.87 -2.01 22.05
C TYR A 238 -5.83 -3.22 22.06
N VAL A 239 -7.11 -2.94 22.08
CA VAL A 239 -8.18 -3.96 22.13
C VAL A 239 -8.96 -4.02 20.82
N GLU A 240 -9.04 -2.91 20.09
CA GLU A 240 -9.88 -2.77 18.90
C GLU A 240 -9.13 -2.16 17.72
N ARG A 241 -9.53 -2.52 16.51
CA ARG A 241 -9.11 -1.86 15.28
C ARG A 241 -10.01 -0.67 14.93
N PRO A 242 -9.52 0.28 14.11
CA PRO A 242 -10.35 1.34 13.57
C PRO A 242 -11.59 0.75 12.88
N PRO A 243 -12.78 1.31 13.09
CA PRO A 243 -13.99 0.83 12.43
C PRO A 243 -13.94 1.03 10.92
N LEU A 244 -14.56 0.11 10.19
CA LEU A 244 -14.76 0.27 8.76
C LEU A 244 -15.70 1.45 8.48
N ARG A 245 -15.25 2.42 7.68
CA ARG A 245 -16.00 3.59 7.25
C ARG A 245 -16.14 3.58 5.74
N LYS A 246 -17.36 3.64 5.24
CA LYS A 246 -17.70 3.47 3.81
C LYS A 246 -18.27 4.76 3.24
N ARG A 247 -17.87 5.11 2.04
CA ARG A 247 -18.52 6.14 1.24
C ARG A 247 -19.91 5.64 0.80
N THR A 248 -20.83 6.53 0.49
CA THR A 248 -22.17 6.12 0.02
C THR A 248 -22.09 5.49 -1.38
N VAL A 249 -23.13 4.75 -1.76
CA VAL A 249 -23.23 4.14 -3.10
C VAL A 249 -23.23 5.22 -4.17
N GLU A 250 -23.96 6.31 -3.94
CA GLU A 250 -24.07 7.45 -4.85
C GLU A 250 -22.73 8.14 -5.07
N GLN A 251 -21.95 8.34 -4.00
CA GLN A 251 -20.60 8.93 -4.10
C GLN A 251 -19.65 8.06 -4.92
N ILE A 252 -19.76 6.74 -4.77
CA ILE A 252 -18.92 5.79 -5.52
C ILE A 252 -19.29 5.82 -6.99
N ILE A 253 -20.59 5.77 -7.32
CA ILE A 253 -21.08 5.84 -8.69
C ILE A 253 -20.67 7.18 -9.32
N ALA A 254 -20.82 8.29 -8.61
CA ALA A 254 -20.43 9.61 -9.11
C ALA A 254 -18.91 9.68 -9.43
N GLU A 255 -18.06 9.07 -8.59
CA GLU A 255 -16.62 9.02 -8.89
C GLU A 255 -16.31 8.12 -10.10
N PHE A 256 -16.98 6.99 -10.26
CA PHE A 256 -16.82 6.17 -11.46
C PHE A 256 -17.26 6.91 -12.74
N GLN A 257 -18.33 7.71 -12.66
CA GLN A 257 -18.78 8.56 -13.76
C GLN A 257 -17.76 9.64 -14.12
N ASP A 258 -17.16 10.27 -13.09
CA ASP A 258 -16.09 11.26 -13.28
C ASP A 258 -14.85 10.62 -13.92
N ILE A 259 -14.44 9.43 -13.47
CA ILE A 259 -13.35 8.64 -14.04
C ILE A 259 -13.62 8.33 -15.52
N ALA A 260 -14.82 7.89 -15.87
CA ALA A 260 -15.20 7.59 -17.24
C ALA A 260 -15.20 8.86 -18.12
N ALA A 261 -15.75 9.97 -17.62
CA ALA A 261 -15.79 11.25 -18.31
C ALA A 261 -14.38 11.80 -18.61
N GLN A 262 -13.39 11.53 -17.75
CA GLN A 262 -11.99 11.88 -17.97
C GLN A 262 -11.26 10.91 -18.93
N GLY A 263 -11.95 9.91 -19.50
CA GLY A 263 -11.42 8.99 -20.51
C GLY A 263 -10.53 7.88 -19.94
N TYR A 264 -10.60 7.58 -18.66
CA TYR A 264 -10.00 6.37 -18.09
C TYR A 264 -10.78 5.13 -18.54
N GLN A 265 -10.09 4.01 -18.66
CA GLN A 265 -10.62 2.75 -19.15
C GLN A 265 -10.59 1.66 -18.06
N GLY A 266 -9.72 1.82 -17.08
CA GLY A 266 -9.53 0.87 -16.00
C GLY A 266 -9.42 1.51 -14.63
N VAL A 267 -9.95 0.79 -13.62
CA VAL A 267 -9.94 1.22 -12.23
C VAL A 267 -9.43 0.09 -11.33
N GLU A 268 -8.46 0.37 -10.49
CA GLU A 268 -8.13 -0.50 -9.37
C GLU A 268 -8.73 0.08 -8.09
N ILE A 269 -9.61 -0.70 -7.45
CA ILE A 269 -10.18 -0.33 -6.16
C ILE A 269 -9.17 -0.73 -5.07
N ALA A 270 -8.60 0.27 -4.41
CA ALA A 270 -7.49 0.16 -3.47
C ALA A 270 -7.92 -0.17 -2.02
N ASP A 271 -9.17 -0.55 -1.82
CA ASP A 271 -9.72 -0.96 -0.53
C ASP A 271 -9.17 -2.30 -0.09
N ASN A 272 -9.12 -2.54 1.21
CA ASN A 272 -8.77 -3.87 1.74
C ASN A 272 -9.82 -4.93 1.40
N ILE A 273 -11.09 -4.53 1.28
CA ILE A 273 -12.20 -5.40 0.87
C ILE A 273 -13.26 -4.53 0.18
N PHE A 274 -13.62 -4.88 -1.05
CA PHE A 274 -14.71 -4.21 -1.79
C PHE A 274 -16.09 -4.77 -1.46
N THR A 275 -16.19 -6.10 -1.28
CA THR A 275 -17.45 -6.86 -1.23
C THR A 275 -18.19 -6.78 0.10
N TRP A 276 -18.17 -5.61 0.76
CA TRP A 276 -18.90 -5.38 2.01
C TRP A 276 -20.42 -5.30 1.80
N GLY A 277 -21.07 -6.45 1.86
CA GLY A 277 -22.54 -6.59 1.75
C GLY A 277 -23.01 -6.78 0.30
N LYS A 278 -23.72 -7.89 0.04
CA LYS A 278 -24.25 -8.29 -1.26
C LYS A 278 -25.05 -7.16 -1.94
N ARG A 279 -26.05 -6.63 -1.25
CA ARG A 279 -26.93 -5.59 -1.78
C ARG A 279 -26.16 -4.34 -2.21
N ARG A 280 -25.27 -3.84 -1.35
CA ARG A 280 -24.42 -2.68 -1.66
C ARG A 280 -23.55 -2.93 -2.89
N THR A 281 -22.91 -4.09 -2.98
CA THR A 281 -22.08 -4.46 -4.13
C THR A 281 -22.90 -4.49 -5.41
N GLN A 282 -24.11 -5.08 -5.38
CA GLN A 282 -25.01 -5.11 -6.53
C GLN A 282 -25.52 -3.73 -6.94
N GLU A 283 -25.85 -2.85 -5.99
CA GLU A 283 -26.27 -1.48 -6.26
C GLU A 283 -25.14 -0.66 -6.93
N ILE A 284 -23.90 -0.78 -6.44
CA ILE A 284 -22.73 -0.15 -7.09
C ILE A 284 -22.57 -0.71 -8.52
N CYS A 285 -22.54 -2.03 -8.68
CA CYS A 285 -22.38 -2.68 -9.98
C CYS A 285 -23.45 -2.24 -10.99
N ALA A 286 -24.72 -2.17 -10.57
CA ALA A 286 -25.80 -1.70 -11.45
C ALA A 286 -25.59 -0.25 -11.92
N GLY A 287 -25.10 0.62 -11.02
CA GLY A 287 -24.84 2.02 -11.36
C GLY A 287 -23.63 2.24 -12.27
N ILE A 288 -22.60 1.37 -12.20
CA ILE A 288 -21.38 1.53 -12.98
C ILE A 288 -21.34 0.70 -14.26
N ALA A 289 -22.18 -0.34 -14.42
CA ALA A 289 -22.21 -1.20 -15.61
C ALA A 289 -22.35 -0.42 -16.94
N PRO A 290 -23.17 0.65 -17.05
CA PRO A 290 -23.29 1.41 -18.28
C PRO A 290 -22.02 2.16 -18.70
N LEU A 291 -21.05 2.34 -17.80
CA LEU A 291 -19.83 3.11 -18.04
C LEU A 291 -18.79 2.33 -18.84
N GLY A 292 -18.91 1.01 -18.95
CA GLY A 292 -18.01 0.15 -19.73
C GLY A 292 -16.57 0.09 -19.23
N LEU A 293 -16.32 0.49 -17.98
CA LEU A 293 -14.98 0.47 -17.35
C LEU A 293 -14.59 -0.95 -16.97
N GLN A 294 -13.30 -1.29 -17.13
CA GLN A 294 -12.74 -2.50 -16.52
C GLN A 294 -12.24 -2.17 -15.11
N TRP A 295 -12.46 -3.06 -14.16
CA TRP A 295 -11.96 -2.84 -12.81
C TRP A 295 -11.54 -4.12 -12.10
N ILE A 296 -10.73 -3.94 -11.06
CA ILE A 296 -10.22 -4.99 -10.19
C ILE A 296 -10.36 -4.54 -8.73
N CYS A 297 -10.50 -5.50 -7.82
CA CYS A 297 -10.62 -5.21 -6.39
C CYS A 297 -10.05 -6.32 -5.52
N LEU A 298 -9.92 -6.01 -4.22
CA LEU A 298 -9.61 -7.00 -3.19
C LEU A 298 -10.91 -7.45 -2.50
N ALA A 299 -10.97 -8.73 -2.13
CA ALA A 299 -12.07 -9.31 -1.36
C ALA A 299 -11.57 -10.44 -0.45
N ARG A 300 -12.44 -10.89 0.45
CA ARG A 300 -12.21 -12.09 1.26
C ARG A 300 -12.90 -13.30 0.65
N ALA A 301 -12.29 -14.46 0.77
CA ALA A 301 -12.83 -15.70 0.19
C ALA A 301 -14.26 -15.99 0.64
N ASN A 302 -14.56 -15.87 1.95
CA ASN A 302 -15.91 -16.11 2.49
C ASN A 302 -16.97 -15.09 2.05
N MET A 303 -16.59 -14.01 1.35
CA MET A 303 -17.50 -13.01 0.78
C MET A 303 -17.72 -13.19 -0.73
N LEU A 304 -17.19 -14.26 -1.34
CA LEU A 304 -17.23 -14.52 -2.78
C LEU A 304 -18.00 -15.82 -3.11
N HIS A 305 -18.89 -16.27 -2.24
CA HIS A 305 -19.63 -17.51 -2.40
C HIS A 305 -20.97 -17.35 -3.14
N ASP A 306 -21.40 -16.12 -3.38
CA ASP A 306 -22.67 -15.82 -4.02
C ASP A 306 -22.47 -15.57 -5.51
N GLY A 307 -22.93 -16.51 -6.35
CA GLY A 307 -22.77 -16.43 -7.80
C GLY A 307 -23.51 -15.24 -8.43
N GLU A 308 -24.65 -14.79 -7.87
CA GLU A 308 -25.37 -13.61 -8.38
C GLU A 308 -24.58 -12.33 -8.14
N GLN A 309 -23.94 -12.21 -6.95
CA GLN A 309 -23.06 -11.08 -6.66
C GLN A 309 -21.88 -11.04 -7.61
N ILE A 310 -21.19 -12.20 -7.82
CA ILE A 310 -20.04 -12.27 -8.71
C ILE A 310 -20.43 -11.99 -10.17
N ARG A 311 -21.58 -12.50 -10.62
CA ARG A 311 -22.09 -12.19 -11.95
C ARG A 311 -22.39 -10.70 -12.14
N ALA A 312 -23.02 -10.06 -11.15
CA ALA A 312 -23.24 -8.61 -11.18
C ALA A 312 -21.91 -7.83 -11.26
N MET A 313 -20.87 -8.28 -10.56
CA MET A 313 -19.52 -7.71 -10.67
C MET A 313 -18.95 -7.90 -12.08
N ALA A 314 -19.05 -9.11 -12.66
CA ALA A 314 -18.58 -9.40 -14.01
C ALA A 314 -19.29 -8.55 -15.07
N ASP A 315 -20.62 -8.44 -14.99
CA ASP A 315 -21.46 -7.66 -15.91
C ASP A 315 -21.13 -6.15 -15.82
N ALA A 316 -20.73 -5.69 -14.63
CA ALA A 316 -20.26 -4.33 -14.40
C ALA A 316 -18.79 -4.09 -14.77
N GLY A 317 -18.11 -5.07 -15.36
CA GLY A 317 -16.75 -4.95 -15.87
C GLY A 317 -15.63 -5.39 -14.93
N CYS A 318 -15.94 -6.06 -13.79
CA CYS A 318 -14.91 -6.66 -12.94
C CYS A 318 -14.14 -7.73 -13.69
N LYS A 319 -12.82 -7.59 -13.79
CA LYS A 319 -11.95 -8.54 -14.50
C LYS A 319 -11.26 -9.50 -13.56
N LEU A 320 -10.92 -9.03 -12.35
CA LEU A 320 -10.15 -9.82 -11.41
C LEU A 320 -10.49 -9.45 -9.96
N VAL A 321 -10.50 -10.43 -9.09
CA VAL A 321 -10.59 -10.26 -7.65
C VAL A 321 -9.34 -10.86 -7.00
N TYR A 322 -8.61 -10.02 -6.26
CA TYR A 322 -7.54 -10.48 -5.36
C TYR A 322 -8.16 -11.02 -4.08
N MET A 323 -7.77 -12.22 -3.67
CA MET A 323 -8.18 -12.77 -2.38
C MET A 323 -7.00 -13.32 -1.58
N GLY A 324 -6.93 -12.94 -0.30
CA GLY A 324 -5.97 -13.51 0.64
C GLY A 324 -6.42 -14.92 1.07
N SER A 325 -5.75 -15.95 0.56
CA SER A 325 -5.87 -17.31 1.05
C SER A 325 -4.91 -17.58 2.21
N GLU A 326 -3.80 -16.88 2.22
CA GLU A 326 -2.66 -16.93 3.14
C GLU A 326 -2.02 -18.32 3.22
N THR A 327 -2.76 -19.33 3.65
CA THR A 327 -2.33 -20.73 3.76
C THR A 327 -3.47 -21.68 3.40
N PHE A 328 -3.16 -22.94 3.15
CA PHE A 328 -4.13 -24.01 2.96
C PHE A 328 -4.11 -25.01 4.14
N ASP A 329 -4.04 -24.46 5.35
CA ASP A 329 -4.11 -25.20 6.61
C ASP A 329 -5.04 -24.43 7.56
N ASP A 330 -6.16 -25.06 7.97
CA ASP A 330 -7.18 -24.42 8.79
C ASP A 330 -6.65 -24.04 10.18
N GLY A 331 -5.70 -24.81 10.75
CA GLY A 331 -5.08 -24.49 12.03
C GLY A 331 -4.25 -23.19 11.95
N LEU A 332 -3.51 -22.99 10.87
CA LEU A 332 -2.76 -21.75 10.67
C LEU A 332 -3.68 -20.56 10.36
N LEU A 333 -4.82 -20.77 9.69
CA LEU A 333 -5.84 -19.74 9.48
C LEU A 333 -6.47 -19.29 10.80
N GLU A 334 -6.69 -20.23 11.73
CA GLU A 334 -7.17 -19.95 13.08
C GLU A 334 -6.12 -19.19 13.90
N ASP A 335 -4.86 -19.63 13.91
CA ASP A 335 -3.75 -18.98 14.59
C ASP A 335 -3.63 -17.50 14.24
N CYS A 336 -3.78 -17.17 12.96
CA CYS A 336 -3.67 -15.78 12.49
C CYS A 336 -5.00 -15.03 12.47
N ILE A 337 -6.04 -15.57 13.08
CA ILE A 337 -7.39 -14.96 13.20
C ILE A 337 -7.92 -14.53 11.81
N LYS A 338 -7.70 -15.40 10.81
CA LYS A 338 -8.16 -15.08 9.44
C LYS A 338 -9.68 -15.23 9.31
N GLU A 339 -10.33 -16.03 10.16
CA GLU A 339 -11.80 -16.26 10.17
C GLU A 339 -12.34 -16.73 8.80
N ILE A 340 -11.60 -17.59 8.12
CA ILE A 340 -12.02 -18.34 6.93
C ILE A 340 -11.50 -19.77 7.05
N HIS A 341 -12.09 -20.67 6.26
CA HIS A 341 -11.60 -22.04 6.08
C HIS A 341 -11.00 -22.24 4.68
N VAL A 342 -10.18 -23.26 4.53
CA VAL A 342 -9.63 -23.68 3.22
C VAL A 342 -10.75 -23.94 2.20
N THR A 343 -11.88 -24.48 2.65
CA THR A 343 -13.08 -24.71 1.84
C THR A 343 -13.69 -23.41 1.30
N ASP A 344 -13.58 -22.29 2.02
CA ASP A 344 -14.04 -20.99 1.55
C ASP A 344 -13.23 -20.52 0.35
N VAL A 345 -11.90 -20.70 0.41
CA VAL A 345 -11.01 -20.33 -0.70
C VAL A 345 -11.33 -21.15 -1.96
N ILE A 346 -11.51 -22.48 -1.80
CA ILE A 346 -11.83 -23.37 -2.91
C ILE A 346 -13.16 -22.94 -3.56
N LYS A 347 -14.18 -22.72 -2.75
CA LYS A 347 -15.50 -22.28 -3.21
C LYS A 347 -15.45 -20.92 -3.89
N ALA A 348 -14.74 -19.96 -3.31
CA ALA A 348 -14.59 -18.61 -3.90
C ALA A 348 -13.92 -18.65 -5.28
N VAL A 349 -12.84 -19.43 -5.43
CA VAL A 349 -12.16 -19.62 -6.72
C VAL A 349 -13.12 -20.18 -7.76
N GLN A 350 -13.90 -21.23 -7.39
CA GLN A 350 -14.87 -21.84 -8.30
C GLN A 350 -15.99 -20.84 -8.66
N THR A 351 -16.58 -20.19 -7.66
CA THR A 351 -17.68 -19.22 -7.88
C THR A 351 -17.24 -18.06 -8.79
N CYS A 352 -16.03 -17.53 -8.59
CA CYS A 352 -15.50 -16.47 -9.45
C CYS A 352 -15.38 -16.93 -10.90
N ARG A 353 -14.80 -18.11 -11.15
CA ARG A 353 -14.63 -18.66 -12.50
C ARG A 353 -15.93 -18.95 -13.20
N ASP A 354 -16.87 -19.58 -12.49
CA ASP A 354 -18.19 -19.93 -13.05
C ASP A 354 -19.00 -18.69 -13.46
N ASN A 355 -18.65 -17.53 -12.92
CA ASN A 355 -19.34 -16.27 -13.19
C ASN A 355 -18.46 -15.24 -13.94
N GLY A 356 -17.34 -15.65 -14.52
CA GLY A 356 -16.55 -14.84 -15.45
C GLY A 356 -15.59 -13.81 -14.82
N VAL A 357 -15.29 -13.94 -13.53
CA VAL A 357 -14.27 -13.13 -12.84
C VAL A 357 -13.03 -13.96 -12.56
N GLU A 358 -11.85 -13.46 -12.94
CA GLU A 358 -10.58 -14.15 -12.67
C GLU A 358 -10.22 -14.04 -11.19
N PRO A 359 -10.03 -15.16 -10.47
CA PRO A 359 -9.52 -15.11 -9.09
C PRO A 359 -7.99 -15.09 -9.07
N GLU A 360 -7.40 -14.15 -8.35
CA GLU A 360 -5.99 -14.18 -7.94
C GLU A 360 -5.91 -14.50 -6.46
N ILE A 361 -5.12 -15.50 -6.08
CA ILE A 361 -4.91 -15.87 -4.68
C ILE A 361 -3.55 -15.38 -4.18
N SER A 362 -3.51 -14.96 -2.92
CA SER A 362 -2.28 -14.61 -2.21
C SER A 362 -1.98 -15.66 -1.15
N VAL A 363 -0.77 -16.19 -1.17
CA VAL A 363 -0.23 -17.13 -0.15
C VAL A 363 0.84 -16.39 0.64
N LEU A 364 0.66 -16.31 1.95
CA LEU A 364 1.55 -15.61 2.87
C LEU A 364 2.31 -16.64 3.71
N ILE A 365 3.56 -16.89 3.37
CA ILE A 365 4.42 -17.83 4.09
C ILE A 365 4.84 -17.19 5.41
N GLY A 366 4.67 -17.91 6.51
CA GLY A 366 5.05 -17.43 7.85
C GLY A 366 4.01 -16.52 8.51
N ALA A 367 2.75 -16.58 8.10
CA ALA A 367 1.66 -15.83 8.75
C ALA A 367 1.38 -16.28 10.20
N SER A 368 1.75 -17.51 10.55
CA SER A 368 1.65 -18.11 11.88
C SER A 368 3.03 -18.57 12.38
N PRO A 369 3.32 -18.47 13.69
CA PRO A 369 4.52 -19.04 14.29
C PRO A 369 4.60 -20.56 14.18
N ASN A 370 3.45 -21.23 13.98
CA ASN A 370 3.34 -22.68 13.80
C ASN A 370 3.57 -23.15 12.35
N GLU A 371 3.87 -22.24 11.42
CA GLU A 371 4.24 -22.56 10.04
C GLU A 371 5.41 -23.55 10.01
N SER A 372 5.37 -24.49 9.07
CA SER A 372 6.36 -25.55 8.90
C SER A 372 6.54 -25.91 7.42
N TRP A 373 7.58 -26.63 7.06
CA TRP A 373 7.76 -27.14 5.70
C TRP A 373 6.56 -27.96 5.21
N ARG A 374 5.89 -28.70 6.10
CA ARG A 374 4.70 -29.48 5.76
C ARG A 374 3.55 -28.57 5.29
N THR A 375 3.27 -27.48 6.01
CA THR A 375 2.18 -26.54 5.70
C THR A 375 2.51 -25.70 4.47
N VAL A 376 3.75 -25.27 4.32
CA VAL A 376 4.25 -24.58 3.12
C VAL A 376 4.08 -25.46 1.87
N ILE A 377 4.53 -26.71 1.91
CA ILE A 377 4.39 -27.66 0.78
C ILE A 377 2.90 -27.92 0.47
N ASN A 378 2.05 -28.02 1.51
CA ASN A 378 0.61 -28.17 1.29
C ASN A 378 0.04 -26.95 0.56
N SER A 379 0.40 -25.75 0.96
CA SER A 379 -0.05 -24.49 0.33
C SER A 379 0.38 -24.40 -1.14
N TRP A 380 1.60 -24.84 -1.51
CA TRP A 380 2.02 -24.91 -2.91
C TRP A 380 1.22 -25.93 -3.71
N ARG A 381 0.97 -27.12 -3.15
CA ARG A 381 0.19 -28.16 -3.82
C ARG A 381 -1.25 -27.73 -4.06
N MET A 382 -1.86 -27.08 -3.08
CA MET A 382 -3.24 -26.62 -3.17
C MET A 382 -3.40 -25.46 -4.13
N SER A 383 -2.52 -24.44 -4.10
CA SER A 383 -2.57 -23.33 -5.06
C SER A 383 -2.41 -23.81 -6.51
N ARG A 384 -1.56 -24.83 -6.75
CA ARG A 384 -1.46 -25.47 -8.08
C ARG A 384 -2.70 -26.27 -8.47
N ARG A 385 -3.30 -27.02 -7.53
CA ARG A 385 -4.54 -27.77 -7.79
C ARG A 385 -5.72 -26.87 -8.13
N LEU A 386 -5.80 -25.71 -7.51
CA LEU A 386 -6.81 -24.70 -7.82
C LEU A 386 -6.62 -24.15 -9.25
N GLY A 387 -5.40 -24.21 -9.81
CA GLY A 387 -5.13 -23.81 -11.18
C GLY A 387 -5.46 -22.34 -11.46
N THR A 388 -5.37 -21.45 -10.47
CA THR A 388 -5.53 -20.02 -10.68
C THR A 388 -4.39 -19.49 -11.56
N ARG A 389 -4.73 -18.60 -12.47
CA ARG A 389 -3.76 -18.02 -13.42
C ARG A 389 -2.68 -17.22 -12.70
N PHE A 390 -3.07 -16.58 -11.62
CA PHE A 390 -2.19 -15.74 -10.82
C PHE A 390 -2.19 -16.21 -9.36
N VAL A 391 -1.00 -16.43 -8.84
CA VAL A 391 -0.74 -16.71 -7.42
C VAL A 391 0.37 -15.77 -6.97
N HIS A 392 0.09 -14.98 -5.96
CA HIS A 392 1.09 -14.15 -5.33
C HIS A 392 1.64 -14.85 -4.08
N PHE A 393 2.97 -14.99 -4.00
CA PHE A 393 3.63 -15.49 -2.80
C PHE A 393 4.40 -14.36 -2.14
N SER A 394 4.29 -14.27 -0.82
CA SER A 394 5.07 -13.35 0.00
C SER A 394 5.41 -14.00 1.33
N VAL A 395 6.36 -13.43 2.05
CA VAL A 395 6.66 -13.81 3.44
C VAL A 395 6.02 -12.78 4.36
N ALA A 396 5.53 -13.23 5.50
CA ALA A 396 4.93 -12.34 6.48
C ALA A 396 5.94 -11.27 6.93
N LEU A 397 5.49 -10.03 6.92
CA LEU A 397 6.24 -8.87 7.37
C LEU A 397 5.56 -8.34 8.63
N PRO A 398 6.10 -8.58 9.85
CA PRO A 398 5.54 -8.02 11.07
C PRO A 398 5.71 -6.50 11.07
N ALA A 399 4.76 -5.78 10.49
CA ALA A 399 4.80 -4.31 10.44
C ALA A 399 4.31 -3.71 11.76
N PRO A 400 4.80 -2.53 12.17
CA PRO A 400 4.54 -1.91 13.48
C PRO A 400 3.07 -1.71 13.86
N SER A 401 2.14 -1.74 12.89
CA SER A 401 0.70 -1.69 13.14
C SER A 401 0.07 -3.02 13.54
N THR A 402 0.78 -4.16 13.39
CA THR A 402 0.21 -5.51 13.49
C THR A 402 0.43 -6.17 14.85
N ALA A 403 -0.46 -7.09 15.24
CA ALA A 403 -0.25 -7.92 16.43
C ALA A 403 0.97 -8.84 16.29
N MET A 404 1.26 -9.29 15.08
CA MET A 404 2.45 -10.07 14.77
C MET A 404 3.75 -9.29 15.05
N TYR A 405 3.76 -7.98 14.87
CA TYR A 405 4.89 -7.13 15.25
C TYR A 405 5.14 -7.17 16.76
N ASP A 406 4.09 -6.97 17.56
CA ASP A 406 4.20 -6.99 19.02
C ASP A 406 4.74 -8.36 19.50
N GLU A 407 4.27 -9.45 18.90
CA GLU A 407 4.77 -10.80 19.18
C GLU A 407 6.24 -11.00 18.73
N ALA A 408 6.58 -10.51 17.53
CA ALA A 408 7.94 -10.62 17.00
C ALA A 408 8.95 -9.87 17.85
N VAL A 409 8.58 -8.69 18.36
CA VAL A 409 9.41 -7.93 19.34
C VAL A 409 9.53 -8.71 20.63
N ALA A 410 8.43 -9.16 21.22
CA ALA A 410 8.42 -9.86 22.51
C ALA A 410 9.22 -11.17 22.49
N LYS A 411 9.22 -11.88 21.35
CA LYS A 411 9.90 -13.18 21.20
C LYS A 411 11.25 -13.11 20.48
N GLY A 412 11.70 -11.91 20.09
CA GLY A 412 12.99 -11.72 19.43
C GLY A 412 13.09 -12.37 18.06
N TRP A 413 12.02 -12.33 17.24
CA TRP A 413 12.02 -12.93 15.91
C TRP A 413 12.76 -12.13 14.86
N PHE A 414 12.95 -10.82 15.06
CA PHE A 414 13.67 -9.98 14.10
C PHE A 414 15.14 -10.36 14.02
N VAL A 415 15.64 -10.59 12.82
CA VAL A 415 17.03 -11.00 12.56
C VAL A 415 18.02 -9.94 13.03
N ASP A 416 17.70 -8.66 12.81
CA ASP A 416 18.55 -7.52 13.14
C ASP A 416 18.14 -6.88 14.49
N GLY A 417 17.35 -7.59 15.31
CA GLY A 417 16.91 -7.16 16.63
C GLY A 417 15.71 -6.22 16.67
N ASP A 418 15.36 -5.58 15.56
CA ASP A 418 14.19 -4.70 15.43
C ASP A 418 13.64 -4.75 13.99
N PHE A 419 12.46 -4.18 13.80
CA PHE A 419 11.86 -4.02 12.48
C PHE A 419 12.71 -3.10 11.59
N ARG A 420 12.96 -3.56 10.38
CA ARG A 420 13.44 -2.73 9.29
C ARG A 420 12.50 -2.80 8.10
N PRO A 421 12.35 -1.70 7.32
CA PRO A 421 11.60 -1.73 6.09
C PRO A 421 12.13 -2.79 5.12
N ALA A 422 11.26 -3.64 4.62
CA ALA A 422 11.62 -4.71 3.69
C ALA A 422 10.49 -4.97 2.67
N ASP A 423 10.89 -5.40 1.48
CA ASP A 423 9.96 -5.86 0.45
C ASP A 423 9.66 -7.34 0.69
N ASN A 424 8.49 -7.63 1.25
CA ASN A 424 8.06 -8.97 1.65
C ASN A 424 7.92 -9.99 0.51
N ALA A 425 7.93 -9.54 -0.74
CA ALA A 425 8.03 -10.42 -1.90
C ALA A 425 9.48 -10.85 -2.22
N ARG A 426 10.47 -10.32 -1.51
CA ARG A 426 11.90 -10.53 -1.80
C ARG A 426 12.78 -10.73 -0.58
N GLU A 427 12.44 -10.09 0.53
CA GLU A 427 13.28 -10.03 1.73
C GLU A 427 12.56 -10.60 2.94
N VAL A 428 13.29 -11.39 3.72
CA VAL A 428 12.83 -11.94 4.99
C VAL A 428 13.62 -11.30 6.13
N ILE A 429 12.93 -10.73 7.10
CA ILE A 429 13.53 -10.02 8.23
C ILE A 429 13.31 -10.72 9.58
N ILE A 430 12.71 -11.92 9.56
CA ILE A 430 12.36 -12.67 10.76
C ILE A 430 12.86 -14.11 10.70
N ASN A 431 13.07 -14.67 11.89
CA ASN A 431 13.07 -16.11 12.13
C ASN A 431 11.76 -16.49 12.83
N LEU A 432 11.15 -17.60 12.45
CA LEU A 432 10.02 -18.19 13.16
C LEU A 432 10.51 -19.40 13.98
N PRO A 433 9.73 -19.88 14.96
CA PRO A 433 10.14 -21.04 15.77
C PRO A 433 10.52 -22.30 14.97
N ASN A 434 9.81 -22.56 13.86
CA ASN A 434 9.98 -23.76 13.04
C ASN A 434 10.66 -23.50 11.69
N LEU A 435 10.86 -22.25 11.30
CA LEU A 435 11.44 -21.87 10.02
C LEU A 435 12.40 -20.68 10.21
N SER A 436 13.67 -20.92 9.97
CA SER A 436 14.67 -19.86 9.96
C SER A 436 14.46 -18.90 8.76
N ARG A 437 15.06 -17.73 8.82
CA ARG A 437 15.11 -16.76 7.70
C ARG A 437 15.50 -17.46 6.39
N GLY A 438 16.57 -18.25 6.40
CA GLY A 438 17.05 -18.92 5.19
C GLY A 438 16.05 -19.93 4.62
N GLU A 439 15.29 -20.61 5.49
CA GLU A 439 14.24 -21.54 5.08
C GLU A 439 13.02 -20.80 4.52
N LEU A 440 12.64 -19.67 5.09
CA LEU A 440 11.56 -18.79 4.56
C LEU A 440 11.93 -18.22 3.19
N GLU A 441 13.20 -17.78 3.00
CA GLU A 441 13.71 -17.32 1.70
C GLU A 441 13.70 -18.46 0.67
N LEU A 442 14.11 -19.66 1.06
CA LEU A 442 14.07 -20.84 0.20
C LEU A 442 12.64 -21.22 -0.15
N ALA A 443 11.74 -21.22 0.84
CA ALA A 443 10.32 -21.50 0.64
C ALA A 443 9.70 -20.57 -0.39
N LEU A 444 9.96 -19.24 -0.30
CA LEU A 444 9.48 -18.26 -1.25
C LEU A 444 9.99 -18.53 -2.68
N LYS A 445 11.29 -18.79 -2.83
CA LYS A 445 11.91 -19.11 -4.12
C LYS A 445 11.31 -20.38 -4.74
N LEU A 446 11.17 -21.43 -3.97
CA LEU A 446 10.58 -22.70 -4.42
C LEU A 446 9.11 -22.54 -4.76
N ALA A 447 8.35 -21.72 -4.02
CA ALA A 447 6.95 -21.44 -4.32
C ALA A 447 6.80 -20.83 -5.72
N TYR A 448 7.55 -19.77 -6.02
CA TYR A 448 7.53 -19.17 -7.34
C TYR A 448 8.06 -20.10 -8.44
N ALA A 449 9.15 -20.83 -8.20
CA ALA A 449 9.69 -21.77 -9.17
C ALA A 449 8.69 -22.88 -9.51
N THR A 450 8.08 -23.51 -8.50
CA THR A 450 7.12 -24.59 -8.69
C THR A 450 5.82 -24.13 -9.34
N GLN A 451 5.36 -22.92 -9.05
CA GLN A 451 4.15 -22.34 -9.63
C GLN A 451 4.34 -21.99 -11.11
N TYR A 452 5.39 -21.25 -11.45
CA TYR A 452 5.53 -20.60 -12.76
C TYR A 452 6.45 -21.35 -13.74
N LEU A 453 7.46 -22.11 -13.24
CA LEU A 453 8.35 -22.89 -14.11
C LEU A 453 7.86 -24.34 -14.32
N SER A 454 6.76 -24.74 -13.72
CA SER A 454 6.14 -26.04 -14.00
C SER A 454 5.56 -26.06 -15.44
N PRO A 455 5.44 -27.23 -16.08
CA PRO A 455 4.82 -27.34 -17.40
C PRO A 455 3.42 -26.72 -17.48
N GLN A 456 2.60 -26.90 -16.41
CA GLN A 456 1.28 -26.30 -16.31
C GLN A 456 1.33 -24.77 -16.16
N GLY A 457 2.26 -24.25 -15.33
CA GLY A 457 2.48 -22.82 -15.15
C GLY A 457 2.95 -22.15 -16.43
N LEU A 458 3.90 -22.74 -17.14
CA LEU A 458 4.37 -22.27 -18.45
C LEU A 458 3.23 -22.27 -19.48
N TRP A 459 2.46 -23.35 -19.56
CA TRP A 459 1.31 -23.42 -20.46
C TRP A 459 0.26 -22.35 -20.15
N ALA A 460 -0.09 -22.15 -18.88
CA ALA A 460 -1.04 -21.12 -18.45
C ALA A 460 -0.57 -19.71 -18.84
N GLN A 461 0.74 -19.45 -18.83
CA GLN A 461 1.29 -18.17 -19.29
C GLN A 461 1.30 -18.04 -20.83
N LEU A 462 1.69 -19.09 -21.53
CA LEU A 462 1.80 -19.08 -23.00
C LEU A 462 0.42 -19.05 -23.68
N SER A 463 -0.58 -19.77 -23.14
CA SER A 463 -1.94 -19.82 -23.69
C SER A 463 -2.66 -18.46 -23.74
N THR A 464 -2.15 -17.46 -23.02
CA THR A 464 -2.72 -16.10 -22.98
C THR A 464 -2.04 -15.12 -23.92
N VAL A 465 -1.01 -15.56 -24.65
CA VAL A 465 -0.32 -14.71 -25.64
C VAL A 465 -1.21 -14.58 -26.87
N ARG A 466 -1.71 -13.38 -27.12
CA ARG A 466 -2.54 -13.06 -28.29
C ARG A 466 -1.86 -12.09 -29.25
N ARG A 467 -0.90 -11.30 -28.77
CA ARG A 467 -0.21 -10.25 -29.52
C ARG A 467 1.30 -10.29 -29.26
N PRO A 468 2.16 -9.85 -30.21
CA PRO A 468 3.61 -9.83 -30.01
C PRO A 468 4.07 -9.08 -28.74
N ARG A 469 3.37 -8.00 -28.37
CA ARG A 469 3.63 -7.24 -27.15
C ARG A 469 3.46 -8.08 -25.87
N ASP A 470 2.56 -9.07 -25.88
CA ASP A 470 2.33 -9.95 -24.73
C ASP A 470 3.56 -10.82 -24.45
N LEU A 471 4.28 -11.26 -25.49
CA LEU A 471 5.56 -11.97 -25.36
C LEU A 471 6.62 -11.12 -24.69
N VAL A 472 6.71 -9.84 -25.03
CA VAL A 472 7.68 -8.91 -24.43
C VAL A 472 7.37 -8.74 -22.94
N HIS A 473 6.09 -8.57 -22.57
CA HIS A 473 5.67 -8.46 -21.18
C HIS A 473 5.97 -9.73 -20.38
N LYS A 474 5.65 -10.89 -20.95
CA LYS A 474 5.94 -12.19 -20.31
C LYS A 474 7.43 -12.47 -20.22
N GLY A 475 8.21 -12.07 -21.23
CA GLY A 475 9.67 -12.14 -21.20
C GLY A 475 10.27 -11.29 -20.06
N LYS A 476 9.77 -10.07 -19.86
CA LYS A 476 10.17 -9.24 -18.73
C LYS A 476 9.79 -9.88 -17.38
N GLY A 477 8.60 -10.52 -17.30
CA GLY A 477 8.16 -11.27 -16.12
C GLY A 477 9.08 -12.45 -15.82
N ALA A 478 9.40 -13.24 -16.82
CA ALA A 478 10.32 -14.37 -16.70
C ALA A 478 11.73 -13.93 -16.27
N ALA A 479 12.25 -12.85 -16.85
CA ALA A 479 13.56 -12.30 -16.47
C ALA A 479 13.59 -11.86 -14.99
N ARG A 480 12.51 -11.23 -14.49
CA ARG A 480 12.40 -10.85 -13.08
C ARG A 480 12.25 -12.05 -12.15
N LEU A 481 11.49 -13.06 -12.56
CA LEU A 481 11.39 -14.32 -11.83
C LEU A 481 12.77 -14.99 -11.72
N LEU A 482 13.51 -15.06 -12.82
CA LEU A 482 14.89 -15.56 -12.82
C LEU A 482 15.79 -14.72 -11.92
N GLY A 483 15.69 -13.39 -11.96
CA GLY A 483 16.40 -12.51 -11.04
C GLY A 483 16.09 -12.85 -9.57
N LEU A 484 14.82 -12.97 -9.19
CA LEU A 484 14.41 -13.36 -7.85
C LEU A 484 15.00 -14.72 -7.41
N LEU A 485 15.06 -15.68 -8.33
CA LEU A 485 15.59 -17.02 -8.05
C LEU A 485 17.13 -17.04 -7.94
N THR A 486 17.82 -16.13 -8.65
CA THR A 486 19.29 -16.06 -8.74
C THR A 486 19.91 -15.05 -7.79
N GLU A 487 19.15 -14.07 -7.29
CA GLU A 487 19.63 -13.14 -6.27
C GLU A 487 20.14 -13.93 -5.06
N GLY A 488 21.46 -13.97 -4.91
CA GLY A 488 22.16 -14.63 -3.81
C GLY A 488 21.98 -13.86 -2.50
N ARG A 489 22.46 -14.44 -1.38
CA ARG A 489 22.53 -13.84 -0.04
C ARG A 489 23.42 -12.57 -0.02
N GLY A 490 23.07 -11.55 -0.77
CA GLY A 490 23.87 -10.35 -0.96
C GLY A 490 23.03 -9.10 -0.84
N GLY A 491 22.96 -8.59 0.33
CA GLY A 491 23.01 -7.21 0.77
C GLY A 491 22.46 -6.12 -0.17
N GLY A 492 21.21 -5.84 -0.05
CA GLY A 492 20.61 -4.57 -0.40
C GLY A 492 19.80 -4.06 0.79
N GLY A 493 20.25 -4.31 2.01
CA GLY A 493 19.67 -3.66 3.18
C GLY A 493 19.79 -2.16 3.00
N VAL A 494 18.65 -1.46 3.00
CA VAL A 494 18.62 -0.01 3.16
C VAL A 494 19.37 0.29 4.45
N GLN A 495 20.64 0.72 4.35
CA GLN A 495 21.33 1.32 5.46
C GLN A 495 20.64 2.66 5.71
N VAL A 496 19.73 2.68 6.66
CA VAL A 496 19.34 3.93 7.32
C VAL A 496 20.64 4.44 7.95
N PRO A 497 21.15 5.63 7.60
CA PRO A 497 22.29 6.18 8.29
C PRO A 497 21.90 6.31 9.76
N ALA A 498 22.45 5.46 10.62
CA ALA A 498 22.36 5.63 12.04
C ALA A 498 23.00 6.99 12.36
N GLY A 499 22.18 7.97 12.68
CA GLY A 499 22.64 9.21 13.26
C GLY A 499 23.39 8.83 14.54
N ARG A 500 24.71 8.97 14.53
CA ARG A 500 25.52 8.85 15.73
C ARG A 500 25.06 9.91 16.71
N VAL A 501 24.25 9.50 17.66
CA VAL A 501 24.09 10.23 18.89
C VAL A 501 25.38 10.01 19.67
N SER A 502 26.28 10.97 19.63
CA SER A 502 27.44 10.99 20.55
C SER A 502 26.90 11.04 21.98
N PRO A 503 27.38 10.16 22.87
CA PRO A 503 27.01 10.27 24.27
C PRO A 503 27.53 11.62 24.81
N ALA A 504 26.65 12.39 25.41
CA ALA A 504 27.02 13.59 26.12
C ALA A 504 28.01 13.20 27.26
N THR A 505 29.23 13.67 27.16
CA THR A 505 30.21 13.61 28.24
C THR A 505 29.67 14.45 29.36
N THR A 506 29.33 13.80 30.46
CA THR A 506 29.14 14.43 31.77
C THR A 506 30.48 15.00 32.21
N GLY A 507 30.54 16.28 32.40
CA GLY A 507 31.57 17.06 33.08
C GLY A 507 30.89 18.24 33.75
#